data_afd295bc42bd8c92551040c3177df031
#
_entry.id   afd295bc42bd8c92551040c3177df031
#
_cell.length_a   1.000
_cell.length_b   1.000
_cell.length_c   1.000
_cell.angle_alpha   90.00
_cell.angle_beta   90.00
_cell.angle_gamma   90.00
#
_symmetry.space_group_name_H-M   'P 1'
#
loop_
_entity.id
_entity.type
_entity.pdbx_description
1 polymer ?
#
loop_
_entity_poly.entity_id
_entity_poly.type
_entity_poly.pdbx_seq_one_letter_code
_entity_poly.pdbx_strand_id
1 'polypeptide(L)'
;AVYEITAAEDIVTLDGTVRANKGEVVDTVTTGKDGTVKSKELYLGKYEVKEITAPYGMVLNEEVRSVELVYAGQNVDVTETATSFYNERQRVEIDLIKSLAIDEAYGIGKNGEIFDVTFGLYAAEELTAADGKTIPADGLIEVISLDESGHGKAISDLPMGSYYVQEISTNSAYIVSDAKYPVIFEYAGQDTETVRITANEGEAITNDIIYGSVSGKKSDEDGKALGSAVIGIFKTGTTEFTKENAIAATTSKDDGSFSFAKVPYGTWIIREIESPKGYVLSEEEIAVTIGKVDEVVEIELVNYFIKGNIALTKVDEDYPDNKLSGAVFEVYSDTNGDGKLDKDDTLLGEMKELDGGVYQMSELRYGKYLVKETKAPTGFVLDENVYSVSVEENGKTYTVENKAGVGFINAAQKGSLKIVKTSSDGKVEGFSFRVTGVDYDQTFKTDKNGEIVIEGLRIGDYTVSEVSDKASAGYILPADKQATVKVNATAIVQMHNEFRDTPKTGDDFNLGLWVSLAALSVVGAGVLGFVGYKNRKKKKED
;
A
#
# COMPACT_ATOMS: atom_id res chain seq x y z
N ALA A 1 24.03 -72.59 -19.41
CA ALA A 1 23.75 -72.37 -20.81
C ALA A 1 23.47 -73.71 -21.51
N VAL A 2 22.69 -73.70 -22.57
CA VAL A 2 22.49 -74.84 -23.47
C VAL A 2 22.96 -74.47 -24.87
N TYR A 3 23.81 -75.28 -25.44
CA TYR A 3 24.32 -75.07 -26.79
C TYR A 3 23.86 -76.20 -27.74
N GLU A 4 23.52 -75.80 -28.93
CA GLU A 4 23.26 -76.69 -30.05
C GLU A 4 24.49 -76.72 -30.96
N ILE A 5 24.90 -77.94 -31.33
CA ILE A 5 25.99 -78.18 -32.25
C ILE A 5 25.39 -78.74 -33.55
N THR A 6 25.58 -78.03 -34.67
CA THR A 6 25.07 -78.37 -35.98
C THR A 6 26.22 -78.65 -36.93
N ALA A 7 26.01 -79.57 -37.88
CA ALA A 7 26.96 -79.79 -38.96
C ALA A 7 26.98 -78.59 -39.93
N ALA A 8 28.14 -77.90 -40.08
CA ALA A 8 28.30 -76.79 -41.01
C ALA A 8 28.43 -77.17 -42.47
N GLU A 9 28.71 -78.48 -42.71
CA GLU A 9 28.83 -79.16 -44.02
C GLU A 9 28.30 -80.55 -43.88
N ASP A 10 28.11 -81.28 -45.01
CA ASP A 10 27.82 -82.69 -44.93
C ASP A 10 29.03 -83.44 -44.34
N ILE A 11 28.82 -84.15 -43.23
CA ILE A 11 29.86 -84.89 -42.53
C ILE A 11 29.92 -86.26 -43.15
N VAL A 12 30.96 -86.50 -43.96
CA VAL A 12 31.12 -87.73 -44.69
C VAL A 12 32.38 -88.47 -44.24
N THR A 13 32.26 -89.71 -43.82
CA THR A 13 33.41 -90.55 -43.44
C THR A 13 34.12 -91.13 -44.67
N LEU A 14 35.39 -91.57 -44.49
CA LEU A 14 36.20 -92.08 -45.59
C LEU A 14 35.58 -93.28 -46.41
N ASP A 15 34.61 -93.99 -45.83
CA ASP A 15 33.86 -95.07 -46.48
C ASP A 15 32.67 -94.54 -47.33
N GLY A 16 32.52 -93.18 -47.44
CA GLY A 16 31.45 -92.56 -48.20
C GLY A 16 30.13 -92.44 -47.45
N THR A 17 30.10 -92.80 -46.19
CA THR A 17 28.85 -92.71 -45.38
C THR A 17 28.65 -91.28 -44.87
N VAL A 18 27.47 -90.71 -45.15
CA VAL A 18 27.02 -89.45 -44.60
C VAL A 18 26.60 -89.71 -43.16
N ARG A 19 27.26 -89.02 -42.21
CA ARG A 19 27.03 -89.12 -40.76
C ARG A 19 26.12 -88.02 -40.23
N ALA A 20 26.13 -86.92 -40.88
CA ALA A 20 25.19 -85.78 -40.62
C ALA A 20 25.10 -84.93 -41.88
N ASN A 21 23.92 -84.41 -42.21
CA ASN A 21 23.73 -83.50 -43.31
C ASN A 21 24.02 -82.04 -42.82
N LYS A 22 24.39 -81.17 -43.69
CA LYS A 22 24.55 -79.75 -43.40
C LYS A 22 23.30 -79.22 -42.75
N GLY A 23 23.47 -78.50 -41.61
CA GLY A 23 22.38 -77.90 -40.79
C GLY A 23 21.70 -78.90 -39.84
N GLU A 24 22.12 -80.19 -39.82
CA GLU A 24 21.59 -81.18 -38.88
C GLU A 24 22.19 -81.02 -37.51
N VAL A 25 21.33 -80.98 -36.45
CA VAL A 25 21.76 -80.91 -35.04
C VAL A 25 22.42 -82.26 -34.68
N VAL A 26 23.69 -82.21 -34.36
CA VAL A 26 24.47 -83.39 -34.01
C VAL A 26 24.58 -83.66 -32.53
N ASP A 27 24.49 -82.60 -31.75
CA ASP A 27 24.50 -82.66 -30.26
C ASP A 27 23.83 -81.45 -29.64
N THR A 28 23.31 -81.58 -28.41
CA THR A 28 22.84 -80.50 -27.55
C THR A 28 23.46 -80.69 -26.19
N VAL A 29 24.20 -79.70 -25.75
CA VAL A 29 24.98 -79.80 -24.54
C VAL A 29 24.63 -78.73 -23.53
N THR A 30 24.68 -79.03 -22.24
CA THR A 30 24.39 -78.08 -21.15
C THR A 30 25.64 -77.90 -20.29
N THR A 31 26.05 -76.65 -20.05
CA THR A 31 27.22 -76.30 -19.22
C THR A 31 27.00 -76.72 -17.76
N GLY A 32 28.07 -77.18 -17.15
CA GLY A 32 28.13 -77.42 -15.72
C GLY A 32 28.23 -76.09 -14.90
N LYS A 33 28.35 -76.26 -13.60
CA LYS A 33 28.50 -75.07 -12.66
C LYS A 33 29.80 -74.32 -12.91
N ASP A 34 30.79 -74.98 -13.49
CA ASP A 34 32.10 -74.37 -13.86
C ASP A 34 32.06 -73.66 -15.22
N GLY A 35 30.91 -73.61 -15.88
CA GLY A 35 30.73 -73.01 -17.18
C GLY A 35 31.26 -73.84 -18.34
N THR A 36 31.70 -75.11 -18.13
CA THR A 36 32.28 -75.95 -19.15
C THR A 36 31.35 -77.13 -19.52
N VAL A 37 31.48 -77.65 -20.75
CA VAL A 37 30.81 -78.83 -21.23
C VAL A 37 31.60 -79.45 -22.38
N LYS A 38 31.54 -80.74 -22.52
CA LYS A 38 32.04 -81.49 -23.69
C LYS A 38 30.87 -82.11 -24.43
N SER A 39 30.95 -82.05 -25.78
CA SER A 39 30.03 -82.82 -26.62
C SER A 39 30.30 -84.31 -26.52
N LYS A 40 29.39 -85.15 -26.99
CA LYS A 40 29.69 -86.53 -27.33
C LYS A 40 30.77 -86.53 -28.40
N GLU A 41 31.32 -87.68 -28.65
CA GLU A 41 32.27 -87.89 -29.76
C GLU A 41 31.57 -87.63 -31.11
N LEU A 42 32.20 -86.73 -31.91
CA LEU A 42 31.74 -86.34 -33.23
C LEU A 42 32.74 -86.79 -34.30
N TYR A 43 32.32 -86.96 -35.53
CA TYR A 43 33.18 -87.23 -36.66
C TYR A 43 34.01 -86.04 -37.08
N LEU A 44 35.15 -86.21 -37.74
CA LEU A 44 35.92 -85.09 -38.28
C LEU A 44 35.09 -84.32 -39.30
N GLY A 45 35.20 -82.98 -39.25
CA GLY A 45 34.46 -82.02 -40.07
C GLY A 45 34.19 -80.68 -39.40
N LYS A 46 33.41 -79.82 -40.04
CA LYS A 46 33.09 -78.52 -39.57
C LYS A 46 31.72 -78.49 -38.90
N TYR A 47 31.67 -77.83 -37.80
CA TYR A 47 30.47 -77.67 -37.00
C TYR A 47 30.26 -76.18 -36.60
N GLU A 48 29.03 -75.83 -36.37
CA GLU A 48 28.62 -74.57 -35.80
C GLU A 48 28.07 -74.82 -34.39
N VAL A 49 28.49 -73.99 -33.44
CA VAL A 49 28.00 -74.00 -32.05
C VAL A 49 27.22 -72.71 -31.82
N LYS A 50 25.99 -72.85 -31.36
CA LYS A 50 25.08 -71.75 -31.05
C LYS A 50 24.47 -71.97 -29.69
N GLU A 51 24.40 -70.91 -28.91
CA GLU A 51 23.63 -70.91 -27.66
C GLU A 51 22.12 -70.91 -27.99
N ILE A 52 21.35 -71.73 -27.33
CA ILE A 52 19.89 -71.82 -27.49
C ILE A 52 19.16 -71.50 -26.17
N THR A 53 19.88 -71.56 -25.04
CA THR A 53 19.37 -71.16 -23.75
C THR A 53 20.49 -70.59 -22.93
N ALA A 54 20.34 -69.28 -22.58
CA ALA A 54 21.27 -68.60 -21.71
C ALA A 54 21.12 -69.03 -20.23
N PRO A 55 22.14 -68.90 -19.41
CA PRO A 55 22.00 -69.07 -17.96
C PRO A 55 20.95 -68.13 -17.40
N TYR A 56 20.29 -68.49 -16.28
CA TYR A 56 19.33 -67.68 -15.60
C TYR A 56 19.98 -66.30 -15.21
N GLY A 57 19.29 -65.21 -15.51
CA GLY A 57 19.76 -63.83 -15.27
C GLY A 57 20.64 -63.30 -16.40
N MET A 58 20.91 -64.06 -17.46
CA MET A 58 21.74 -63.63 -18.57
C MET A 58 20.93 -63.48 -19.87
N VAL A 59 21.45 -62.65 -20.77
CA VAL A 59 20.93 -62.46 -22.13
C VAL A 59 21.49 -63.52 -23.05
N LEU A 60 20.66 -64.02 -23.97
CA LEU A 60 21.07 -65.01 -24.99
C LEU A 60 22.20 -64.42 -25.86
N ASN A 61 23.28 -65.18 -26.00
CA ASN A 61 24.31 -64.88 -26.98
C ASN A 61 23.95 -65.48 -28.35
N GLU A 62 23.53 -64.65 -29.28
CA GLU A 62 23.13 -65.12 -30.64
C GLU A 62 24.33 -65.43 -31.56
N GLU A 63 25.57 -65.31 -31.07
CA GLU A 63 26.75 -65.56 -31.87
C GLU A 63 26.81 -67.06 -32.27
N VAL A 64 27.06 -67.27 -33.51
CA VAL A 64 27.36 -68.64 -34.02
C VAL A 64 28.86 -68.78 -34.21
N ARG A 65 29.46 -69.79 -33.55
CA ARG A 65 30.90 -70.01 -33.62
C ARG A 65 31.19 -71.29 -34.39
N SER A 66 32.00 -71.19 -35.43
CA SER A 66 32.47 -72.33 -36.20
C SER A 66 33.65 -73.03 -35.55
N VAL A 67 33.60 -74.32 -35.43
CA VAL A 67 34.70 -75.20 -34.97
C VAL A 67 34.98 -76.28 -35.98
N GLU A 68 36.23 -76.71 -36.07
CA GLU A 68 36.64 -77.75 -36.99
C GLU A 68 37.38 -78.88 -36.26
N LEU A 69 36.91 -80.15 -36.45
CA LEU A 69 37.61 -81.34 -35.98
C LEU A 69 38.42 -81.90 -37.11
N VAL A 70 39.74 -81.72 -36.98
CA VAL A 70 40.70 -82.19 -38.03
C VAL A 70 41.49 -83.37 -37.56
N TYR A 71 41.94 -84.19 -38.51
CA TYR A 71 42.79 -85.35 -38.23
C TYR A 71 44.09 -84.90 -37.57
N ALA A 72 44.37 -85.38 -36.34
CA ALA A 72 45.53 -85.02 -35.53
C ALA A 72 46.69 -86.04 -35.60
N GLY A 73 46.61 -87.08 -36.42
CA GLY A 73 47.63 -88.10 -36.61
C GLY A 73 47.28 -89.46 -36.02
N GLN A 74 48.03 -90.52 -36.39
CA GLN A 74 47.73 -91.94 -36.06
C GLN A 74 47.83 -92.29 -34.57
N ASN A 75 48.45 -91.44 -33.77
CA ASN A 75 48.61 -91.68 -32.33
C ASN A 75 47.64 -90.84 -31.45
N VAL A 76 46.62 -90.22 -32.06
CA VAL A 76 45.58 -89.47 -31.40
C VAL A 76 44.22 -90.17 -31.62
N ASP A 77 43.67 -90.71 -30.56
CA ASP A 77 42.37 -91.43 -30.62
C ASP A 77 41.22 -90.43 -30.77
N VAL A 78 41.25 -89.32 -30.06
CA VAL A 78 40.22 -88.25 -30.08
C VAL A 78 40.90 -86.91 -30.26
N THR A 79 40.52 -86.13 -31.26
CA THR A 79 40.94 -84.73 -31.44
C THR A 79 39.98 -83.81 -30.69
N GLU A 80 40.52 -82.77 -30.08
CA GLU A 80 39.73 -81.85 -29.35
C GLU A 80 39.86 -80.42 -29.95
N THR A 81 38.76 -79.69 -30.00
CA THR A 81 38.75 -78.24 -30.28
C THR A 81 37.85 -77.55 -29.24
N ALA A 82 38.03 -76.30 -29.04
CA ALA A 82 37.27 -75.53 -28.03
C ALA A 82 36.83 -74.15 -28.55
N THR A 83 35.70 -73.77 -28.12
CA THR A 83 35.16 -72.38 -28.31
C THR A 83 34.66 -71.85 -27.00
N SER A 84 34.44 -70.54 -26.89
CA SER A 84 33.93 -69.94 -25.69
C SER A 84 32.90 -68.83 -26.04
N PHE A 85 31.92 -68.73 -25.23
CA PHE A 85 30.87 -67.71 -25.32
C PHE A 85 30.88 -66.85 -24.03
N TYR A 86 30.46 -65.63 -24.17
CA TYR A 86 30.27 -64.70 -23.04
C TYR A 86 28.83 -64.22 -23.04
N ASN A 87 28.09 -64.42 -21.98
CA ASN A 87 26.75 -63.84 -21.77
C ASN A 87 26.82 -62.58 -20.96
N GLU A 88 26.10 -61.55 -21.39
CA GLU A 88 25.88 -60.35 -20.61
C GLU A 88 24.75 -60.58 -19.61
N ARG A 89 24.86 -59.95 -18.47
CA ARG A 89 23.76 -59.95 -17.48
C ARG A 89 22.61 -59.11 -18.00
N GLN A 90 21.37 -59.55 -17.72
CA GLN A 90 20.21 -58.70 -17.91
C GLN A 90 20.33 -57.44 -17.03
N ARG A 91 20.06 -56.28 -17.62
CA ARG A 91 20.12 -54.96 -16.97
C ARG A 91 18.74 -54.47 -16.63
N VAL A 92 18.65 -53.44 -15.76
CA VAL A 92 17.43 -52.72 -15.45
C VAL A 92 17.64 -51.23 -15.65
N GLU A 93 16.64 -50.54 -16.20
CA GLU A 93 16.47 -49.12 -16.17
C GLU A 93 15.24 -48.81 -15.31
N ILE A 94 15.40 -47.92 -14.34
CA ILE A 94 14.33 -47.48 -13.46
C ILE A 94 14.01 -46.04 -13.78
N ASP A 95 12.83 -45.80 -14.31
CA ASP A 95 12.33 -44.47 -14.63
C ASP A 95 11.35 -44.00 -13.55
N LEU A 96 11.23 -42.69 -13.40
CA LEU A 96 10.19 -42.05 -12.60
C LEU A 96 9.71 -40.77 -13.28
N ILE A 97 8.48 -40.40 -12.97
CA ILE A 97 7.85 -39.14 -13.42
C ILE A 97 7.51 -38.31 -12.19
N LYS A 98 7.97 -37.08 -12.19
CA LYS A 98 7.70 -36.10 -11.12
C LYS A 98 6.87 -34.96 -11.65
N SER A 99 5.89 -34.52 -10.88
CA SER A 99 5.20 -33.25 -11.10
C SER A 99 5.16 -32.44 -9.83
N LEU A 100 5.08 -31.12 -9.98
CA LEU A 100 4.90 -30.18 -8.88
C LEU A 100 3.55 -29.49 -9.03
N ALA A 101 2.84 -29.28 -7.91
CA ALA A 101 1.64 -28.46 -7.90
C ALA A 101 1.99 -27.03 -8.35
N ILE A 102 1.06 -26.37 -9.06
CA ILE A 102 1.26 -25.02 -9.60
C ILE A 102 0.26 -24.07 -8.93
N ASP A 103 0.76 -22.92 -8.47
CA ASP A 103 -0.07 -21.77 -8.11
C ASP A 103 0.25 -20.60 -9.05
N GLU A 104 -0.63 -20.42 -10.05
CA GLU A 104 -0.41 -19.42 -11.10
C GLU A 104 -0.48 -17.99 -10.58
N ALA A 105 -1.37 -17.70 -9.61
CA ALA A 105 -1.57 -16.38 -9.06
C ALA A 105 -0.31 -15.87 -8.36
N TYR A 106 0.27 -16.72 -7.58
CA TYR A 106 1.51 -16.43 -6.85
C TYR A 106 2.78 -16.71 -7.67
N GLY A 107 2.65 -17.50 -8.76
CA GLY A 107 3.76 -17.82 -9.65
C GLY A 107 4.67 -18.94 -9.13
N ILE A 108 4.14 -19.86 -8.31
CA ILE A 108 4.85 -21.05 -7.81
C ILE A 108 4.74 -22.18 -8.83
N GLY A 109 5.81 -22.93 -9.05
CA GLY A 109 5.86 -24.08 -9.95
C GLY A 109 6.18 -23.75 -11.41
N LYS A 110 6.65 -22.53 -11.70
CA LYS A 110 6.96 -22.05 -13.06
C LYS A 110 8.39 -21.53 -13.23
N ASN A 111 9.23 -21.62 -12.19
CA ASN A 111 10.55 -20.98 -12.18
C ASN A 111 11.69 -22.01 -12.16
N GLY A 112 11.42 -23.25 -12.58
CA GLY A 112 12.41 -24.32 -12.59
C GLY A 112 12.57 -25.05 -11.25
N GLU A 113 11.59 -24.93 -10.36
CA GLU A 113 11.59 -25.59 -9.05
C GLU A 113 11.75 -27.12 -9.14
N ILE A 114 11.44 -27.72 -10.31
CA ILE A 114 11.60 -29.15 -10.59
C ILE A 114 13.06 -29.62 -10.50
N PHE A 115 14.03 -28.73 -10.78
CA PHE A 115 15.46 -29.06 -10.72
C PHE A 115 16.01 -29.19 -9.29
N ASP A 116 15.28 -28.70 -8.29
CA ASP A 116 15.63 -28.85 -6.88
C ASP A 116 15.18 -30.20 -6.30
N VAL A 117 14.41 -30.97 -7.10
CA VAL A 117 13.91 -32.28 -6.68
C VAL A 117 14.92 -33.34 -7.00
N THR A 118 15.24 -34.19 -6.01
CA THR A 118 16.10 -35.32 -6.18
C THR A 118 15.47 -36.57 -5.54
N PHE A 119 15.67 -37.70 -6.19
CA PHE A 119 15.26 -39.00 -5.65
C PHE A 119 16.46 -39.87 -5.33
N GLY A 120 16.31 -40.78 -4.39
CA GLY A 120 17.24 -41.85 -4.11
C GLY A 120 16.67 -43.19 -4.56
N LEU A 121 17.49 -43.99 -5.20
CA LEU A 121 17.24 -45.42 -5.37
C LEU A 121 17.87 -46.17 -4.21
N TYR A 122 17.10 -46.95 -3.50
CA TYR A 122 17.52 -47.69 -2.33
C TYR A 122 17.27 -49.19 -2.48
N ALA A 123 18.10 -50.03 -1.87
CA ALA A 123 17.82 -51.44 -1.74
C ALA A 123 16.69 -51.67 -0.74
N ALA A 124 15.64 -52.40 -1.07
CA ALA A 124 14.58 -52.72 -0.11
C ALA A 124 14.95 -53.90 0.81
N GLU A 125 15.96 -54.66 0.44
CA GLU A 125 16.48 -55.83 1.16
C GLU A 125 18.02 -55.87 1.05
N GLU A 126 18.68 -56.76 1.80
CA GLU A 126 20.10 -56.99 1.63
C GLU A 126 20.36 -57.70 0.31
N LEU A 127 21.20 -57.13 -0.54
CA LEU A 127 21.54 -57.63 -1.87
C LEU A 127 23.04 -57.89 -1.98
N THR A 128 23.41 -58.79 -2.90
CA THR A 128 24.83 -59.04 -3.22
C THR A 128 25.14 -58.47 -4.60
N ALA A 129 26.06 -57.53 -4.68
CA ALA A 129 26.54 -56.96 -5.92
C ALA A 129 27.37 -57.97 -6.72
N ALA A 130 27.59 -57.68 -8.01
CA ALA A 130 28.34 -58.56 -8.91
C ALA A 130 29.80 -58.81 -8.48
N ASP A 131 30.39 -57.87 -7.73
CA ASP A 131 31.74 -57.98 -7.15
C ASP A 131 31.78 -58.74 -5.82
N GLY A 132 30.65 -59.27 -5.39
CA GLY A 132 30.49 -60.02 -4.14
C GLY A 132 30.31 -59.15 -2.90
N LYS A 133 30.21 -57.82 -3.03
CA LYS A 133 29.94 -56.92 -1.91
C LYS A 133 28.48 -56.90 -1.54
N THR A 134 28.21 -56.72 -0.30
CA THR A 134 26.86 -56.59 0.25
C THR A 134 26.35 -55.13 0.08
N ILE A 135 25.15 -55.00 -0.47
CA ILE A 135 24.36 -53.77 -0.45
C ILE A 135 23.35 -53.94 0.70
N PRO A 136 23.46 -53.16 1.79
CA PRO A 136 22.55 -53.35 2.92
C PRO A 136 21.13 -52.90 2.58
N ALA A 137 20.16 -53.46 3.26
CA ALA A 137 18.78 -52.96 3.22
C ALA A 137 18.76 -51.45 3.61
N ASP A 138 17.90 -50.67 2.95
CA ASP A 138 17.81 -49.19 3.02
C ASP A 138 19.12 -48.46 2.60
N GLY A 139 20.06 -49.16 1.98
CA GLY A 139 21.28 -48.56 1.41
C GLY A 139 20.97 -47.71 0.18
N LEU A 140 21.40 -46.45 0.18
CA LEU A 140 21.33 -45.58 -1.02
C LEU A 140 22.30 -46.10 -2.09
N ILE A 141 21.79 -46.37 -3.28
CA ILE A 141 22.53 -46.89 -4.42
C ILE A 141 22.87 -45.78 -5.41
N GLU A 142 21.86 -44.98 -5.76
CA GLU A 142 21.99 -43.93 -6.78
C GLU A 142 21.13 -42.73 -6.40
N VAL A 143 21.61 -41.50 -6.69
CA VAL A 143 20.83 -40.27 -6.63
C VAL A 143 20.34 -39.94 -8.03
N ILE A 144 19.04 -39.81 -8.18
CA ILE A 144 18.37 -39.54 -9.45
C ILE A 144 18.02 -38.07 -9.50
N SER A 145 18.54 -37.34 -10.50
CA SER A 145 18.16 -35.97 -10.83
C SER A 145 17.10 -35.99 -11.92
N LEU A 146 16.30 -34.93 -11.96
CA LEU A 146 15.22 -34.77 -12.92
C LEU A 146 15.62 -33.88 -14.09
N ASP A 147 15.05 -34.12 -15.26
CA ASP A 147 15.07 -33.17 -16.36
C ASP A 147 13.96 -32.11 -16.23
N GLU A 148 13.91 -31.18 -17.18
CA GLU A 148 12.92 -30.08 -17.19
C GLU A 148 11.46 -30.54 -17.31
N SER A 149 11.25 -31.77 -17.82
CA SER A 149 9.93 -32.41 -17.94
C SER A 149 9.54 -33.20 -16.69
N GLY A 150 10.41 -33.29 -15.70
CA GLY A 150 10.22 -34.03 -14.47
C GLY A 150 10.54 -35.53 -14.60
N HIS A 151 11.20 -35.95 -15.67
CA HIS A 151 11.64 -37.34 -15.81
C HIS A 151 12.98 -37.57 -15.12
N GLY A 152 13.06 -38.63 -14.33
CA GLY A 152 14.27 -39.10 -13.69
C GLY A 152 14.57 -40.55 -14.11
N LYS A 153 15.86 -40.92 -14.18
CA LYS A 153 16.28 -42.25 -14.59
C LYS A 153 17.47 -42.71 -13.75
N ALA A 154 17.38 -43.94 -13.23
CA ALA A 154 18.49 -44.68 -12.66
C ALA A 154 18.97 -45.74 -13.60
N ILE A 155 20.29 -45.81 -13.81
CA ILE A 155 20.93 -46.69 -14.78
C ILE A 155 22.09 -47.51 -14.18
N SER A 156 22.19 -47.54 -12.85
CA SER A 156 23.19 -48.38 -12.18
C SER A 156 23.06 -49.83 -12.55
N ASP A 157 24.20 -50.54 -12.64
CA ASP A 157 24.20 -51.99 -12.87
C ASP A 157 23.79 -52.71 -11.57
N LEU A 158 22.53 -53.09 -11.53
CA LEU A 158 21.89 -53.63 -10.34
C LEU A 158 21.76 -55.15 -10.40
N PRO A 159 21.94 -55.90 -9.28
CA PRO A 159 21.52 -57.27 -9.17
C PRO A 159 19.98 -57.38 -9.22
N MET A 160 19.45 -58.57 -9.55
CA MET A 160 18.03 -58.83 -9.38
C MET A 160 17.67 -58.76 -7.90
N GLY A 161 16.51 -58.16 -7.59
CA GLY A 161 16.06 -57.99 -6.22
C GLY A 161 15.03 -56.88 -6.06
N SER A 162 14.75 -56.54 -4.84
CA SER A 162 13.74 -55.55 -4.47
C SER A 162 14.40 -54.22 -4.12
N TYR A 163 13.88 -53.15 -4.68
CA TYR A 163 14.32 -51.75 -4.54
C TYR A 163 13.13 -50.85 -4.20
N TYR A 164 13.41 -49.59 -3.82
CA TYR A 164 12.42 -48.53 -3.82
C TYR A 164 13.05 -47.19 -4.19
N VAL A 165 12.24 -46.36 -4.80
CA VAL A 165 12.58 -44.95 -5.04
C VAL A 165 11.92 -44.10 -3.97
N GLN A 166 12.64 -43.14 -3.42
CA GLN A 166 12.13 -42.17 -2.41
C GLN A 166 12.70 -40.78 -2.69
N GLU A 167 11.88 -39.77 -2.48
CA GLU A 167 12.34 -38.39 -2.62
C GLU A 167 13.35 -38.04 -1.48
N ILE A 168 14.48 -37.44 -1.86
CA ILE A 168 15.51 -36.98 -0.93
C ILE A 168 15.31 -35.50 -0.63
N SER A 169 15.05 -34.70 -1.65
CA SER A 169 14.87 -33.24 -1.53
C SER A 169 13.86 -32.72 -2.52
N THR A 170 13.25 -31.59 -2.19
CA THR A 170 12.40 -30.81 -3.08
C THR A 170 12.68 -29.33 -2.89
N ASN A 171 12.12 -28.48 -3.75
CA ASN A 171 12.19 -27.04 -3.57
C ASN A 171 11.47 -26.63 -2.26
N SER A 172 11.98 -25.60 -1.60
CA SER A 172 11.50 -25.13 -0.29
C SER A 172 10.01 -24.73 -0.26
N ALA A 173 9.42 -24.43 -1.42
CA ALA A 173 8.00 -24.12 -1.53
C ALA A 173 7.08 -25.36 -1.44
N TYR A 174 7.63 -26.55 -1.41
CA TYR A 174 6.88 -27.80 -1.47
C TYR A 174 7.11 -28.69 -0.26
N ILE A 175 6.15 -29.58 -0.02
CA ILE A 175 6.24 -30.60 1.01
C ILE A 175 7.00 -31.80 0.42
N VAL A 176 8.13 -32.16 1.05
CA VAL A 176 8.89 -33.35 0.67
C VAL A 176 8.05 -34.60 0.96
N SER A 177 8.04 -35.56 0.04
CA SER A 177 7.33 -36.83 0.21
C SER A 177 8.24 -37.86 0.91
N ASP A 178 7.75 -38.50 1.96
CA ASP A 178 8.41 -39.62 2.61
C ASP A 178 7.98 -41.00 2.04
N ALA A 179 7.16 -41.00 1.01
CA ALA A 179 6.65 -42.21 0.41
C ALA A 179 7.77 -43.03 -0.28
N LYS A 180 7.73 -44.35 -0.11
CA LYS A 180 8.60 -45.32 -0.77
C LYS A 180 7.85 -45.96 -1.94
N TYR A 181 8.40 -45.84 -3.14
CA TYR A 181 7.83 -46.38 -4.35
C TYR A 181 8.57 -47.67 -4.71
N PRO A 182 7.97 -48.87 -4.52
CA PRO A 182 8.64 -50.15 -4.72
C PRO A 182 8.95 -50.38 -6.20
N VAL A 183 10.12 -51.00 -6.45
CA VAL A 183 10.60 -51.43 -7.75
C VAL A 183 11.18 -52.83 -7.62
N ILE A 184 10.71 -53.80 -8.39
CA ILE A 184 11.17 -55.17 -8.32
C ILE A 184 11.83 -55.54 -9.65
N PHE A 185 13.12 -55.86 -9.61
CA PHE A 185 13.86 -56.34 -10.77
C PHE A 185 13.94 -57.86 -10.74
N GLU A 186 13.13 -58.48 -11.57
CA GLU A 186 13.09 -59.95 -11.78
C GLU A 186 13.53 -60.28 -13.21
N TYR A 187 13.98 -61.52 -13.40
CA TYR A 187 14.38 -62.02 -14.72
C TYR A 187 13.20 -62.02 -15.72
N ALA A 188 13.35 -61.28 -16.80
CA ALA A 188 12.32 -61.12 -17.84
C ALA A 188 12.48 -62.03 -19.05
N GLY A 189 13.34 -63.07 -18.97
CA GLY A 189 13.66 -63.96 -20.05
C GLY A 189 14.93 -63.57 -20.81
N GLN A 190 15.53 -64.53 -21.50
CA GLN A 190 16.82 -64.41 -22.17
C GLN A 190 16.85 -63.43 -23.37
N ASP A 191 15.68 -63.13 -23.94
CA ASP A 191 15.52 -62.25 -25.11
C ASP A 191 15.39 -60.80 -24.76
N THR A 192 15.40 -60.47 -23.44
CA THR A 192 15.31 -59.10 -22.89
C THR A 192 16.67 -58.66 -22.41
N GLU A 193 17.30 -57.70 -23.07
CA GLU A 193 18.58 -57.15 -22.65
C GLU A 193 18.40 -56.22 -21.44
N THR A 194 17.40 -55.31 -21.49
CA THR A 194 17.13 -54.33 -20.47
C THR A 194 15.66 -54.35 -20.04
N VAL A 195 15.42 -54.60 -18.78
CA VAL A 195 14.10 -54.48 -18.15
C VAL A 195 13.85 -53.03 -17.81
N ARG A 196 12.73 -52.48 -18.26
CA ARG A 196 12.33 -51.11 -17.95
C ARG A 196 11.19 -51.10 -16.95
N ILE A 197 11.37 -50.39 -15.85
CA ILE A 197 10.42 -50.31 -14.76
C ILE A 197 10.20 -48.84 -14.44
N THR A 198 8.95 -48.39 -14.48
CA THR A 198 8.60 -47.04 -14.07
C THR A 198 8.07 -47.08 -12.62
N ALA A 199 8.68 -46.32 -11.73
CA ALA A 199 8.23 -46.23 -10.34
C ALA A 199 6.81 -45.65 -10.27
N ASN A 200 6.10 -45.93 -9.17
CA ASN A 200 4.71 -45.50 -8.96
C ASN A 200 3.75 -45.97 -10.07
N GLU A 201 3.97 -47.21 -10.59
CA GLU A 201 3.14 -47.82 -11.66
C GLU A 201 3.01 -46.92 -12.92
N GLY A 202 3.95 -46.01 -13.14
CA GLY A 202 3.95 -45.08 -14.26
C GLY A 202 3.18 -43.77 -14.01
N GLU A 203 2.56 -43.61 -12.86
CA GLU A 203 1.89 -42.39 -12.49
C GLU A 203 2.90 -41.35 -11.95
N ALA A 204 2.61 -40.07 -12.19
CA ALA A 204 3.47 -39.00 -11.69
C ALA A 204 3.47 -38.91 -10.16
N ILE A 205 4.65 -38.82 -9.57
CA ILE A 205 4.84 -38.51 -8.15
C ILE A 205 4.66 -37.03 -7.98
N THR A 206 3.73 -36.58 -7.11
CA THR A 206 3.38 -35.16 -6.95
C THR A 206 3.81 -34.63 -5.60
N ASN A 207 4.23 -33.35 -5.56
CA ASN A 207 4.38 -32.61 -4.29
C ASN A 207 3.38 -31.49 -4.23
N ASP A 208 2.81 -31.32 -3.03
CA ASP A 208 1.92 -30.22 -2.71
C ASP A 208 2.71 -28.97 -2.29
N ILE A 209 2.15 -27.79 -2.60
CA ILE A 209 2.70 -26.50 -2.17
C ILE A 209 2.49 -26.34 -0.67
N ILE A 210 3.47 -25.76 0.01
CA ILE A 210 3.33 -25.30 1.39
C ILE A 210 2.44 -24.06 1.38
N TYR A 211 1.29 -24.13 2.05
CA TYR A 211 0.40 -23.01 2.27
C TYR A 211 0.29 -22.66 3.75
N GLY A 212 0.18 -21.36 4.00
CA GLY A 212 -0.23 -20.78 5.26
C GLY A 212 -1.38 -19.81 5.07
N SER A 213 -1.54 -18.88 6.01
CA SER A 213 -2.55 -17.82 5.96
C SER A 213 -2.03 -16.56 6.62
N VAL A 214 -2.61 -15.42 6.24
CA VAL A 214 -2.40 -14.14 6.92
C VAL A 214 -3.71 -13.74 7.57
N SER A 215 -3.68 -13.44 8.86
CA SER A 215 -4.80 -12.92 9.65
C SER A 215 -4.46 -11.51 10.11
N GLY A 216 -5.36 -10.56 9.95
CA GLY A 216 -5.08 -9.19 10.30
C GLY A 216 -6.21 -8.48 11.02
N LYS A 217 -5.84 -7.41 11.72
CA LYS A 217 -6.77 -6.47 12.33
C LYS A 217 -6.55 -5.07 11.79
N LYS A 218 -7.64 -4.42 11.45
CA LYS A 218 -7.70 -3.03 11.00
C LYS A 218 -8.32 -2.17 12.09
N SER A 219 -7.61 -1.11 12.49
CA SER A 219 -8.08 -0.16 13.49
C SER A 219 -7.77 1.28 13.10
N ASP A 220 -8.35 2.24 13.80
CA ASP A 220 -7.94 3.63 13.76
C ASP A 220 -6.89 3.95 14.84
N GLU A 221 -6.41 5.21 14.84
CA GLU A 221 -5.43 5.72 15.81
C GLU A 221 -5.94 5.73 17.26
N ASP A 222 -7.25 5.63 17.47
CA ASP A 222 -7.87 5.51 18.80
C ASP A 222 -8.06 4.03 19.21
N GLY A 223 -7.65 3.06 18.36
CA GLY A 223 -7.77 1.62 18.60
C GLY A 223 -9.14 1.04 18.29
N LYS A 224 -10.03 1.82 17.68
CA LYS A 224 -11.36 1.34 17.26
C LYS A 224 -11.24 0.50 15.99
N ALA A 225 -11.90 -0.65 15.96
CA ALA A 225 -11.97 -1.51 14.79
C ALA A 225 -12.56 -0.80 13.57
N LEU A 226 -11.92 -1.00 12.39
CA LEU A 226 -12.35 -0.40 11.13
C LEU A 226 -12.74 -1.45 10.09
N GLY A 227 -14.00 -1.42 9.70
CA GLY A 227 -14.52 -2.12 8.52
C GLY A 227 -14.32 -1.33 7.24
N SER A 228 -14.55 -1.99 6.10
CA SER A 228 -14.57 -1.39 4.75
C SER A 228 -13.21 -0.92 4.20
N ALA A 229 -12.09 -1.23 4.85
CA ALA A 229 -10.77 -1.06 4.25
C ALA A 229 -10.53 -2.18 3.23
N VAL A 230 -10.05 -1.84 2.04
CA VAL A 230 -9.63 -2.83 1.04
C VAL A 230 -8.12 -3.05 1.18
N ILE A 231 -7.74 -4.30 1.45
CA ILE A 231 -6.35 -4.71 1.69
C ILE A 231 -5.95 -5.69 0.60
N GLY A 232 -4.77 -5.50 0.02
CA GLY A 232 -4.19 -6.37 -1.00
C GLY A 232 -2.99 -7.15 -0.52
N ILE A 233 -2.78 -8.32 -1.14
CA ILE A 233 -1.53 -9.08 -1.06
C ILE A 233 -0.81 -8.99 -2.40
N PHE A 234 0.49 -8.71 -2.37
CA PHE A 234 1.32 -8.39 -3.54
C PHE A 234 2.63 -9.16 -3.53
N LYS A 235 3.25 -9.27 -4.70
CA LYS A 235 4.62 -9.76 -4.83
C LYS A 235 5.62 -8.74 -4.27
N THR A 236 6.73 -9.22 -3.76
CA THR A 236 7.87 -8.36 -3.40
C THR A 236 8.36 -7.59 -4.62
N GLY A 237 8.66 -6.29 -4.44
CA GLY A 237 9.09 -5.42 -5.54
C GLY A 237 7.95 -4.79 -6.35
N THR A 238 6.68 -5.00 -5.97
CA THR A 238 5.55 -4.24 -6.52
C THR A 238 5.74 -2.76 -6.19
N THR A 239 5.54 -1.88 -7.16
CA THR A 239 5.67 -0.41 -7.01
C THR A 239 4.33 0.32 -7.11
N GLU A 240 3.32 -0.31 -7.70
CA GLU A 240 1.96 0.23 -7.83
C GLU A 240 0.98 -0.71 -7.13
N PHE A 241 0.41 -0.23 -6.04
CA PHE A 241 -0.47 -1.01 -5.16
C PHE A 241 -1.94 -0.72 -5.49
N THR A 242 -2.41 -1.30 -6.57
CA THR A 242 -3.80 -1.21 -7.02
C THR A 242 -4.50 -2.56 -6.90
N LYS A 243 -5.81 -2.57 -7.05
CA LYS A 243 -6.60 -3.80 -7.01
C LYS A 243 -6.28 -4.74 -8.17
N GLU A 244 -5.91 -4.17 -9.32
CA GLU A 244 -5.52 -4.88 -10.53
C GLU A 244 -4.16 -5.56 -10.38
N ASN A 245 -3.24 -4.96 -9.63
CA ASN A 245 -1.90 -5.47 -9.39
C ASN A 245 -1.82 -6.39 -8.16
N ALA A 246 -2.87 -6.43 -7.34
CA ALA A 246 -2.95 -7.34 -6.21
C ALA A 246 -3.12 -8.79 -6.69
N ILE A 247 -2.38 -9.72 -6.07
CA ILE A 247 -2.59 -11.16 -6.26
C ILE A 247 -3.99 -11.55 -5.79
N ALA A 248 -4.37 -11.01 -4.63
CA ALA A 248 -5.71 -11.09 -4.06
C ALA A 248 -6.01 -9.85 -3.22
N ALA A 249 -7.28 -9.53 -3.05
CA ALA A 249 -7.73 -8.46 -2.19
C ALA A 249 -8.85 -8.94 -1.28
N THR A 250 -8.91 -8.37 -0.08
CA THR A 250 -9.96 -8.62 0.92
C THR A 250 -10.43 -7.30 1.52
N THR A 251 -11.61 -7.31 2.12
CA THR A 251 -12.15 -6.14 2.80
C THR A 251 -12.26 -6.43 4.29
N SER A 252 -11.80 -5.48 5.14
CA SER A 252 -11.97 -5.61 6.59
C SER A 252 -13.44 -5.58 6.98
N LYS A 253 -13.80 -6.43 7.95
CA LYS A 253 -15.14 -6.51 8.51
C LYS A 253 -15.36 -5.40 9.55
N ASP A 254 -16.57 -5.24 10.04
CA ASP A 254 -16.92 -4.24 11.06
C ASP A 254 -16.16 -4.41 12.37
N ASP A 255 -15.69 -5.64 12.68
CA ASP A 255 -14.83 -5.95 13.81
C ASP A 255 -13.32 -5.72 13.53
N GLY A 256 -13.00 -5.15 12.37
CA GLY A 256 -11.65 -4.91 11.88
C GLY A 256 -10.94 -6.14 11.34
N SER A 257 -11.51 -7.34 11.44
CA SER A 257 -10.84 -8.56 10.98
C SER A 257 -10.77 -8.65 9.45
N PHE A 258 -9.63 -9.16 8.95
CA PHE A 258 -9.44 -9.54 7.55
C PHE A 258 -8.49 -10.73 7.45
N SER A 259 -8.52 -11.45 6.35
CA SER A 259 -7.61 -12.59 6.16
C SER A 259 -7.36 -12.91 4.69
N PHE A 260 -6.20 -13.52 4.44
CA PHE A 260 -5.85 -14.19 3.19
C PHE A 260 -5.59 -15.66 3.52
N ALA A 261 -6.40 -16.54 2.97
CA ALA A 261 -6.22 -17.98 3.08
C ALA A 261 -5.35 -18.50 1.93
N LYS A 262 -4.71 -19.65 2.13
CA LYS A 262 -3.88 -20.31 1.11
C LYS A 262 -2.82 -19.39 0.50
N VAL A 263 -2.08 -18.70 1.36
CA VAL A 263 -0.90 -17.94 0.96
C VAL A 263 0.26 -18.94 0.86
N PRO A 264 0.91 -19.09 -0.30
CA PRO A 264 1.97 -20.08 -0.46
C PRO A 264 3.28 -19.64 0.22
N TYR A 265 4.18 -20.59 0.41
CA TYR A 265 5.54 -20.37 0.85
C TYR A 265 6.18 -19.18 0.13
N GLY A 266 6.89 -18.33 0.86
CA GLY A 266 7.57 -17.14 0.34
C GLY A 266 7.25 -15.89 1.14
N THR A 267 7.78 -14.76 0.66
CA THR A 267 7.54 -13.44 1.26
C THR A 267 6.65 -12.61 0.36
N TRP A 268 5.61 -12.04 0.95
CA TRP A 268 4.57 -11.27 0.28
C TRP A 268 4.41 -9.92 0.97
N ILE A 269 3.88 -8.93 0.27
CA ILE A 269 3.60 -7.60 0.81
C ILE A 269 2.10 -7.46 1.02
N ILE A 270 1.72 -7.05 2.22
CA ILE A 270 0.34 -6.65 2.55
C ILE A 270 0.31 -5.13 2.62
N ARG A 271 -0.65 -4.52 1.92
CA ARG A 271 -0.85 -3.07 1.91
C ARG A 271 -2.32 -2.73 1.73
N GLU A 272 -2.74 -1.61 2.30
CA GLU A 272 -4.06 -1.04 2.07
C GLU A 272 -4.15 -0.46 0.65
N ILE A 273 -5.25 -0.75 -0.05
CA ILE A 273 -5.56 -0.25 -1.40
C ILE A 273 -6.57 0.90 -1.33
N GLU A 274 -7.59 0.75 -0.48
CA GLU A 274 -8.62 1.75 -0.26
C GLU A 274 -8.89 1.89 1.24
N SER A 275 -8.81 3.13 1.75
CA SER A 275 -9.12 3.42 3.14
C SER A 275 -10.62 3.56 3.36
N PRO A 276 -11.13 3.29 4.56
CA PRO A 276 -12.49 3.64 4.93
C PRO A 276 -12.72 5.16 4.85
N LYS A 277 -13.95 5.55 4.60
CA LYS A 277 -14.32 6.95 4.51
C LYS A 277 -13.97 7.73 5.79
N GLY A 278 -13.29 8.86 5.63
CA GLY A 278 -12.85 9.71 6.73
C GLY A 278 -11.47 9.40 7.27
N TYR A 279 -10.78 8.47 6.65
CA TYR A 279 -9.42 8.08 7.03
C TYR A 279 -8.43 8.31 5.89
N VAL A 280 -7.18 8.58 6.23
CA VAL A 280 -6.06 8.67 5.30
C VAL A 280 -5.66 7.26 4.87
N LEU A 281 -5.45 7.04 3.58
CA LEU A 281 -4.93 5.78 3.06
C LEU A 281 -3.57 5.50 3.69
N SER A 282 -3.42 4.30 4.28
CA SER A 282 -2.13 3.86 4.80
C SER A 282 -1.21 3.43 3.65
N GLU A 283 -0.03 4.02 3.61
CA GLU A 283 1.01 3.65 2.66
C GLU A 283 2.00 2.62 3.23
N GLU A 284 1.71 2.09 4.40
CA GLU A 284 2.54 1.10 5.07
C GLU A 284 2.56 -0.22 4.29
N GLU A 285 3.76 -0.75 4.08
CA GLU A 285 4.01 -2.04 3.44
C GLU A 285 4.46 -3.05 4.50
N ILE A 286 3.64 -4.06 4.74
CA ILE A 286 3.95 -5.11 5.71
C ILE A 286 4.42 -6.36 4.96
N ALA A 287 5.69 -6.74 5.13
CA ALA A 287 6.22 -7.99 4.61
C ALA A 287 5.78 -9.14 5.51
N VAL A 288 5.13 -10.15 4.92
CA VAL A 288 4.71 -11.38 5.58
C VAL A 288 5.41 -12.57 4.93
N THR A 289 5.90 -13.50 5.73
CA THR A 289 6.60 -14.70 5.22
C THR A 289 5.89 -15.95 5.69
N ILE A 290 5.56 -16.83 4.75
CA ILE A 290 5.09 -18.18 5.01
C ILE A 290 6.27 -19.13 4.82
N GLY A 291 6.66 -19.83 5.86
CA GLY A 291 7.82 -20.75 5.88
C GLY A 291 7.47 -22.21 6.16
N LYS A 292 6.25 -22.52 6.56
CA LYS A 292 5.80 -23.88 6.90
C LYS A 292 4.31 -24.07 6.66
N VAL A 293 3.91 -25.33 6.57
CA VAL A 293 2.51 -25.74 6.42
C VAL A 293 1.64 -25.18 7.54
N ASP A 294 0.47 -24.67 7.18
CA ASP A 294 -0.57 -24.13 8.08
C ASP A 294 -0.08 -22.99 8.99
N GLU A 295 0.98 -22.30 8.60
CA GLU A 295 1.45 -21.12 9.31
C GLU A 295 0.41 -20.01 9.26
N VAL A 296 0.13 -19.39 10.39
CA VAL A 296 -0.71 -18.19 10.50
C VAL A 296 0.17 -17.01 10.86
N VAL A 297 0.27 -16.02 9.97
CA VAL A 297 0.95 -14.76 10.26
C VAL A 297 -0.09 -13.73 10.66
N GLU A 298 0.07 -13.16 11.86
CA GLU A 298 -0.82 -12.12 12.37
C GLU A 298 -0.21 -10.74 12.14
N ILE A 299 -1.04 -9.78 11.66
CA ILE A 299 -0.61 -8.40 11.39
C ILE A 299 -1.67 -7.39 11.86
N GLU A 300 -1.24 -6.15 12.06
CA GLU A 300 -2.11 -5.03 12.38
C GLU A 300 -1.87 -3.90 11.38
N LEU A 301 -2.97 -3.25 10.94
CA LEU A 301 -2.95 -2.07 10.06
C LEU A 301 -3.75 -0.95 10.73
N VAL A 302 -3.16 0.24 10.81
CA VAL A 302 -3.77 1.41 11.44
C VAL A 302 -4.01 2.50 10.40
N ASN A 303 -5.22 3.11 10.42
CA ASN A 303 -5.47 4.35 9.68
C ASN A 303 -5.56 5.54 10.63
N TYR A 304 -5.11 6.68 10.13
CA TYR A 304 -5.23 7.98 10.78
C TYR A 304 -6.45 8.72 10.23
N PHE A 305 -7.12 9.50 11.10
CA PHE A 305 -8.23 10.33 10.66
C PHE A 305 -7.78 11.37 9.63
N ILE A 306 -8.60 11.63 8.64
CA ILE A 306 -8.51 12.86 7.86
C ILE A 306 -8.81 14.00 8.82
N LYS A 307 -7.90 14.96 8.92
CA LYS A 307 -8.03 16.16 9.74
C LYS A 307 -7.78 17.41 8.89
N GLY A 308 -8.59 18.44 9.11
CA GLY A 308 -8.44 19.71 8.43
C GLY A 308 -8.69 20.90 9.37
N ASN A 309 -8.62 22.10 8.81
CA ASN A 309 -8.86 23.32 9.56
C ASN A 309 -10.03 24.08 8.95
N ILE A 310 -10.77 24.81 9.78
CA ILE A 310 -11.75 25.80 9.35
C ILE A 310 -11.21 27.17 9.74
N ALA A 311 -11.16 28.09 8.78
CA ALA A 311 -10.66 29.45 9.00
C ALA A 311 -11.60 30.48 8.38
N LEU A 312 -11.57 31.70 8.90
CA LEU A 312 -12.21 32.85 8.30
C LEU A 312 -11.40 34.13 8.57
N THR A 313 -11.57 35.10 7.69
CA THR A 313 -11.02 36.46 7.92
C THR A 313 -12.19 37.40 8.13
N LYS A 314 -12.24 38.01 9.30
CA LYS A 314 -13.27 38.96 9.69
C LYS A 314 -12.93 40.34 9.18
N VAL A 315 -13.84 40.97 8.43
CA VAL A 315 -13.61 42.25 7.77
C VAL A 315 -14.81 43.19 7.91
N ASP A 316 -14.55 44.48 7.74
CA ASP A 316 -15.55 45.52 7.69
C ASP A 316 -16.30 45.53 6.34
N GLU A 317 -17.62 45.58 6.33
CA GLU A 317 -18.41 45.61 5.10
C GLU A 317 -18.13 46.83 4.24
N ASP A 318 -17.98 48.03 4.87
CA ASP A 318 -17.73 49.30 4.16
C ASP A 318 -16.26 49.41 3.71
N TYR A 319 -15.30 48.73 4.42
CA TYR A 319 -13.86 48.75 4.18
C TYR A 319 -13.25 47.35 4.28
N PRO A 320 -13.40 46.53 3.25
CA PRO A 320 -13.01 45.10 3.31
C PRO A 320 -11.52 44.84 3.58
N ASP A 321 -10.66 45.82 3.33
CA ASP A 321 -9.23 45.73 3.68
C ASP A 321 -8.98 45.84 5.20
N ASN A 322 -9.97 46.32 5.94
CA ASN A 322 -9.88 46.47 7.40
C ASN A 322 -10.33 45.17 8.08
N LYS A 323 -9.37 44.44 8.63
CA LYS A 323 -9.65 43.25 9.44
C LYS A 323 -10.17 43.65 10.81
N LEU A 324 -11.13 42.89 11.33
CA LEU A 324 -11.81 43.17 12.60
C LEU A 324 -11.45 42.13 13.66
N SER A 325 -10.93 42.58 14.79
CA SER A 325 -10.61 41.76 15.97
C SER A 325 -11.74 41.77 17.00
N GLY A 326 -11.75 40.76 17.88
CA GLY A 326 -12.64 40.66 19.03
C GLY A 326 -14.02 40.10 18.74
N ALA A 327 -14.24 39.50 17.60
CA ALA A 327 -15.39 38.62 17.33
C ALA A 327 -15.24 37.29 18.08
N VAL A 328 -16.33 36.56 18.24
CA VAL A 328 -16.32 35.17 18.72
C VAL A 328 -17.12 34.34 17.77
N PHE A 329 -16.50 33.24 17.31
CA PHE A 329 -17.14 32.24 16.45
C PHE A 329 -17.14 30.90 17.15
N GLU A 330 -18.29 30.26 17.22
CA GLU A 330 -18.44 28.88 17.68
C GLU A 330 -18.53 27.93 16.50
N VAL A 331 -17.91 26.75 16.67
CA VAL A 331 -17.96 25.65 15.70
C VAL A 331 -18.70 24.48 16.31
N TYR A 332 -19.63 23.94 15.56
CA TYR A 332 -20.42 22.78 15.93
C TYR A 332 -20.17 21.65 14.94
N SER A 333 -20.22 20.40 15.41
CA SER A 333 -20.33 19.23 14.53
C SER A 333 -21.78 19.11 14.05
N ASP A 334 -22.02 19.18 12.76
CA ASP A 334 -23.31 18.92 12.10
C ASP A 334 -23.58 17.41 12.10
N THR A 335 -24.16 16.92 13.20
CA THR A 335 -24.26 15.48 13.47
C THR A 335 -25.28 14.79 12.57
N ASN A 336 -26.39 15.49 12.23
CA ASN A 336 -27.44 14.99 11.34
C ASN A 336 -27.18 15.32 9.86
N GLY A 337 -26.24 16.23 9.57
CA GLY A 337 -25.79 16.62 8.25
C GLY A 337 -26.77 17.47 7.46
N ASP A 338 -27.71 18.17 8.14
CA ASP A 338 -28.78 18.94 7.49
C ASP A 338 -28.41 20.41 7.23
N GLY A 339 -27.25 20.87 7.75
CA GLY A 339 -26.71 22.23 7.57
C GLY A 339 -27.40 23.29 8.43
N LYS A 340 -28.15 22.89 9.45
CA LYS A 340 -28.86 23.79 10.37
C LYS A 340 -28.44 23.51 11.81
N LEU A 341 -28.23 24.55 12.57
CA LEU A 341 -27.89 24.40 13.98
C LEU A 341 -29.12 24.04 14.81
N ASP A 342 -29.12 22.86 15.40
CA ASP A 342 -30.18 22.38 16.27
C ASP A 342 -29.65 21.61 17.50
N LYS A 343 -30.55 20.98 18.25
CA LYS A 343 -30.23 20.26 19.51
C LYS A 343 -29.40 18.99 19.30
N ASP A 344 -29.37 18.44 18.09
CA ASP A 344 -28.65 17.22 17.77
C ASP A 344 -27.16 17.49 17.43
N ASP A 345 -26.80 18.78 17.27
CA ASP A 345 -25.45 19.22 16.98
C ASP A 345 -24.62 19.37 18.25
N THR A 346 -23.35 19.13 18.11
CA THR A 346 -22.42 19.18 19.23
C THR A 346 -21.48 20.38 19.13
N LEU A 347 -21.51 21.26 20.12
CA LEU A 347 -20.54 22.36 20.23
C LEU A 347 -19.13 21.78 20.47
N LEU A 348 -18.20 22.14 19.59
CA LEU A 348 -16.79 21.77 19.69
C LEU A 348 -15.96 22.82 20.44
N GLY A 349 -16.37 24.09 20.35
CA GLY A 349 -15.71 25.20 21.00
C GLY A 349 -15.66 26.45 20.14
N GLU A 350 -14.85 27.41 20.57
CA GLU A 350 -14.64 28.67 19.89
C GLU A 350 -13.44 28.62 18.95
N MET A 351 -13.52 29.34 17.82
CA MET A 351 -12.37 29.54 16.94
C MET A 351 -11.35 30.44 17.61
N LYS A 352 -10.09 30.12 17.47
CA LYS A 352 -8.98 30.93 17.99
C LYS A 352 -8.69 32.09 17.03
N GLU A 353 -8.66 33.31 17.55
CA GLU A 353 -8.10 34.42 16.81
C GLU A 353 -6.57 34.32 16.75
N LEU A 354 -6.00 34.30 15.53
CA LEU A 354 -4.57 34.08 15.28
C LEU A 354 -3.84 35.42 15.17
N ASP A 355 -4.23 36.25 14.20
CA ASP A 355 -3.62 37.56 13.94
C ASP A 355 -4.70 38.48 13.37
N GLY A 356 -4.93 39.59 14.08
CA GLY A 356 -5.82 40.70 13.73
C GLY A 356 -6.97 40.32 12.78
N GLY A 357 -8.02 39.69 13.28
CA GLY A 357 -9.21 39.35 12.50
C GLY A 357 -9.17 38.09 11.69
N VAL A 358 -8.14 37.23 11.84
CA VAL A 358 -8.13 35.84 11.30
C VAL A 358 -8.49 34.87 12.42
N TYR A 359 -9.50 34.07 12.21
CA TYR A 359 -10.00 33.09 13.16
C TYR A 359 -9.85 31.70 12.58
N GLN A 360 -9.43 30.70 13.39
CA GLN A 360 -9.22 29.32 12.97
C GLN A 360 -9.57 28.33 14.08
N MET A 361 -10.16 27.19 13.67
CA MET A 361 -10.20 25.96 14.44
C MET A 361 -9.48 24.88 13.66
N SER A 362 -8.50 24.21 14.29
CA SER A 362 -7.63 23.22 13.67
C SER A 362 -7.95 21.81 14.13
N GLU A 363 -7.38 20.79 13.42
CA GLU A 363 -7.46 19.36 13.77
C GLU A 363 -8.89 18.81 13.80
N LEU A 364 -9.77 19.39 13.00
CA LEU A 364 -11.13 18.89 12.85
C LEU A 364 -11.12 17.63 12.00
N ARG A 365 -11.72 16.55 12.49
CA ARG A 365 -11.82 15.28 11.78
C ARG A 365 -12.72 15.41 10.54
N TYR A 366 -12.61 14.48 9.62
CA TYR A 366 -13.53 14.38 8.47
C TYR A 366 -14.99 14.50 8.94
N GLY A 367 -15.75 15.41 8.33
CA GLY A 367 -17.15 15.61 8.70
C GLY A 367 -17.70 16.95 8.25
N LYS A 368 -18.96 17.19 8.62
CA LYS A 368 -19.65 18.46 8.40
C LYS A 368 -19.66 19.27 9.67
N TYR A 369 -19.54 20.58 9.51
CA TYR A 369 -19.48 21.52 10.61
C TYR A 369 -20.32 22.75 10.34
N LEU A 370 -20.75 23.41 11.41
CA LEU A 370 -21.49 24.65 11.39
C LEU A 370 -20.67 25.72 12.13
N VAL A 371 -20.54 26.89 11.51
CA VAL A 371 -19.86 28.05 12.09
C VAL A 371 -20.87 29.16 12.32
N LYS A 372 -20.88 29.72 13.51
CA LYS A 372 -21.78 30.78 13.92
C LYS A 372 -21.03 31.89 14.64
N GLU A 373 -21.27 33.15 14.27
CA GLU A 373 -20.83 34.29 15.06
C GLU A 373 -21.73 34.42 16.29
N THR A 374 -21.14 34.40 17.50
CA THR A 374 -21.87 34.56 18.76
C THR A 374 -21.63 35.93 19.40
N LYS A 375 -20.57 36.63 18.96
CA LYS A 375 -20.27 38.00 19.36
C LYS A 375 -19.60 38.74 18.21
N ALA A 376 -20.18 39.84 17.78
CA ALA A 376 -19.59 40.74 16.79
C ALA A 376 -18.47 41.60 17.40
N PRO A 377 -17.53 42.09 16.58
CA PRO A 377 -16.61 43.14 17.00
C PRO A 377 -17.33 44.38 17.56
N THR A 378 -16.70 45.11 18.45
CA THR A 378 -17.27 46.32 19.02
C THR A 378 -17.60 47.34 17.92
N GLY A 379 -18.84 47.83 17.89
CA GLY A 379 -19.32 48.79 16.88
C GLY A 379 -19.87 48.18 15.61
N PHE A 380 -20.02 46.84 15.56
CA PHE A 380 -20.57 46.11 14.41
C PHE A 380 -21.86 45.34 14.77
N VAL A 381 -22.63 45.03 13.77
CA VAL A 381 -23.87 44.26 13.87
C VAL A 381 -23.53 42.79 13.82
N LEU A 382 -24.09 42.00 14.74
CA LEU A 382 -23.92 40.54 14.77
C LEU A 382 -24.55 39.89 13.50
N ASP A 383 -23.82 38.95 12.90
CA ASP A 383 -24.37 38.04 11.88
C ASP A 383 -24.97 36.80 12.57
N GLU A 384 -26.29 36.72 12.60
CA GLU A 384 -27.01 35.62 13.25
C GLU A 384 -27.09 34.34 12.40
N ASN A 385 -26.60 34.37 11.16
CA ASN A 385 -26.63 33.23 10.27
C ASN A 385 -25.65 32.14 10.70
N VAL A 386 -25.93 30.90 10.24
CA VAL A 386 -25.11 29.72 10.44
C VAL A 386 -24.54 29.28 9.10
N TYR A 387 -23.26 28.98 9.05
CA TYR A 387 -22.54 28.62 7.83
C TYR A 387 -22.03 27.20 7.90
N SER A 388 -22.45 26.38 6.92
CA SER A 388 -22.02 24.98 6.83
C SER A 388 -20.70 24.87 6.06
N VAL A 389 -19.80 24.00 6.54
CA VAL A 389 -18.52 23.69 5.91
C VAL A 389 -18.17 22.22 6.13
N SER A 390 -17.60 21.56 5.11
CA SER A 390 -17.17 20.18 5.19
C SER A 390 -15.64 20.07 5.21
N VAL A 391 -15.11 19.23 6.10
CA VAL A 391 -13.71 18.83 6.13
C VAL A 391 -13.60 17.46 5.46
N GLU A 392 -12.94 17.38 4.31
CA GLU A 392 -12.90 16.18 3.47
C GLU A 392 -11.48 15.76 3.08
N GLU A 393 -10.49 16.66 3.15
CA GLU A 393 -9.12 16.41 2.74
C GLU A 393 -8.15 16.66 3.91
N ASN A 394 -7.19 15.75 4.04
CA ASN A 394 -6.21 15.82 5.12
C ASN A 394 -5.29 17.05 4.98
N GLY A 395 -5.11 17.78 6.09
CA GLY A 395 -4.24 18.97 6.17
C GLY A 395 -4.82 20.23 5.52
N LYS A 396 -6.00 20.17 4.90
CA LYS A 396 -6.60 21.29 4.16
C LYS A 396 -7.26 22.28 5.11
N THR A 397 -7.12 23.58 4.80
CA THR A 397 -7.86 24.67 5.45
C THR A 397 -9.03 25.09 4.58
N TYR A 398 -10.22 25.04 5.15
CA TYR A 398 -11.48 25.45 4.52
C TYR A 398 -11.85 26.82 4.99
N THR A 399 -12.07 27.75 4.06
CA THR A 399 -12.40 29.14 4.39
C THR A 399 -13.92 29.33 4.42
N VAL A 400 -14.42 29.92 5.50
CA VAL A 400 -15.82 30.32 5.63
C VAL A 400 -15.97 31.80 5.35
N GLU A 401 -16.85 32.15 4.43
CA GLU A 401 -17.13 33.52 4.02
C GLU A 401 -18.64 33.73 3.96
N ASN A 402 -19.12 34.88 4.45
CA ASN A 402 -20.52 35.29 4.23
C ASN A 402 -20.67 36.21 3.01
N LYS A 403 -19.53 36.64 2.43
CA LYS A 403 -19.45 37.34 1.14
C LYS A 403 -18.29 36.79 0.34
N ALA A 404 -18.62 36.07 -0.71
CA ALA A 404 -17.68 35.33 -1.54
C ALA A 404 -16.53 36.22 -2.06
N GLY A 405 -15.28 35.77 -1.85
CA GLY A 405 -14.06 36.45 -2.27
C GLY A 405 -13.74 37.74 -1.52
N VAL A 406 -14.46 38.03 -0.44
CA VAL A 406 -14.23 39.19 0.44
C VAL A 406 -13.84 38.75 1.85
N GLY A 407 -14.56 37.80 2.41
CA GLY A 407 -14.35 37.29 3.76
C GLY A 407 -15.65 37.23 4.56
N PHE A 408 -15.53 37.21 5.87
CA PHE A 408 -16.66 37.24 6.78
C PHE A 408 -16.92 38.69 7.20
N ILE A 409 -17.87 39.35 6.51
CA ILE A 409 -18.17 40.77 6.72
C ILE A 409 -19.11 40.97 7.91
N ASN A 410 -18.98 42.11 8.63
CA ASN A 410 -20.05 42.68 9.47
C ASN A 410 -20.31 44.14 9.07
N ALA A 411 -21.57 44.50 9.07
CA ALA A 411 -21.98 45.88 8.89
C ALA A 411 -21.68 46.72 10.16
N ALA A 412 -21.17 47.92 9.98
CA ALA A 412 -20.98 48.82 11.10
C ALA A 412 -22.33 49.25 11.70
N GLN A 413 -22.38 49.38 13.04
CA GLN A 413 -23.53 49.98 13.69
C GLN A 413 -23.56 51.47 13.37
N LYS A 414 -24.73 52.01 13.01
CA LYS A 414 -24.90 53.37 12.52
C LYS A 414 -25.99 54.12 13.30
N GLY A 415 -25.84 55.44 13.34
CA GLY A 415 -26.82 56.37 13.87
C GLY A 415 -26.82 57.66 13.06
N SER A 416 -27.36 58.74 13.61
CA SER A 416 -27.49 60.05 12.95
C SER A 416 -26.97 61.19 13.81
N LEU A 417 -26.60 62.28 13.16
CA LEU A 417 -26.23 63.55 13.80
C LEU A 417 -27.08 64.66 13.22
N LYS A 418 -27.72 65.44 14.08
CA LYS A 418 -28.46 66.67 13.74
C LYS A 418 -27.77 67.88 14.29
N ILE A 419 -27.42 68.82 13.43
CA ILE A 419 -26.90 70.12 13.82
C ILE A 419 -28.06 71.14 13.75
N VAL A 420 -28.25 71.90 14.80
CA VAL A 420 -29.25 72.93 14.86
C VAL A 420 -28.53 74.28 15.04
N LYS A 421 -28.58 75.13 14.05
CA LYS A 421 -27.96 76.41 13.98
C LYS A 421 -28.95 77.49 14.45
N THR A 422 -28.48 78.36 15.33
CA THR A 422 -29.17 79.57 15.72
C THR A 422 -28.21 80.78 15.65
N SER A 423 -28.73 82.02 15.60
CA SER A 423 -27.96 83.24 15.62
C SER A 423 -28.69 84.33 16.33
N SER A 424 -27.97 85.35 16.85
CA SER A 424 -28.54 86.45 17.55
C SER A 424 -29.42 87.37 16.66
N ASP A 425 -29.22 87.35 15.33
CA ASP A 425 -30.02 88.10 14.34
C ASP A 425 -31.07 87.27 13.63
N GLY A 426 -31.22 85.96 14.01
CA GLY A 426 -32.24 85.03 13.46
C GLY A 426 -31.88 84.44 12.13
N LYS A 427 -30.70 84.74 11.52
CA LYS A 427 -30.27 84.08 10.28
C LYS A 427 -29.68 82.71 10.58
N VAL A 428 -30.15 81.65 9.88
CA VAL A 428 -29.78 80.28 10.17
C VAL A 428 -29.39 79.50 8.90
N GLU A 429 -29.71 79.97 7.69
CA GLU A 429 -29.52 79.32 6.43
C GLU A 429 -28.12 79.54 5.85
N GLY A 430 -27.51 78.52 5.27
CA GLY A 430 -26.29 78.58 4.47
C GLY A 430 -24.97 78.57 5.26
N PHE A 431 -24.99 78.41 6.56
CA PHE A 431 -23.79 78.31 7.40
C PHE A 431 -23.14 76.95 7.16
N SER A 432 -21.81 76.94 6.98
CA SER A 432 -21.04 75.69 6.70
C SER A 432 -20.51 75.09 7.99
N PHE A 433 -20.75 73.78 8.15
CA PHE A 433 -20.24 73.00 9.27
C PHE A 433 -19.45 71.80 8.76
N ARG A 434 -18.20 71.65 9.19
CA ARG A 434 -17.37 70.48 9.01
C ARG A 434 -17.64 69.53 10.15
N VAL A 435 -17.92 68.26 9.79
CA VAL A 435 -18.11 67.17 10.74
C VAL A 435 -16.98 66.17 10.51
N THR A 436 -16.19 65.96 11.55
CA THR A 436 -15.07 65.00 11.57
C THR A 436 -15.30 63.97 12.66
N GLY A 437 -14.95 62.71 12.42
CA GLY A 437 -15.14 61.62 13.38
C GLY A 437 -14.64 60.30 12.82
N VAL A 438 -15.25 59.19 13.22
CA VAL A 438 -14.87 57.82 12.84
C VAL A 438 -14.96 57.65 11.33
N ASP A 439 -13.80 57.62 10.66
CA ASP A 439 -13.66 57.49 9.20
C ASP A 439 -14.52 58.47 8.40
N TYR A 440 -14.70 59.73 8.95
CA TYR A 440 -15.61 60.70 8.41
C TYR A 440 -15.04 62.09 8.46
N ASP A 441 -15.08 62.81 7.33
CA ASP A 441 -14.71 64.21 7.22
C ASP A 441 -15.47 64.86 6.06
N GLN A 442 -16.57 65.55 6.38
CA GLN A 442 -17.40 66.22 5.37
C GLN A 442 -17.91 67.58 5.88
N THR A 443 -18.21 68.45 4.91
CA THR A 443 -18.75 69.79 5.18
C THR A 443 -20.15 69.92 4.59
N PHE A 444 -21.07 70.42 5.38
CA PHE A 444 -22.48 70.61 5.06
C PHE A 444 -22.89 72.07 5.25
N LYS A 445 -24.00 72.41 4.62
CA LYS A 445 -24.62 73.72 4.81
C LYS A 445 -25.99 73.60 5.48
N THR A 446 -26.30 74.51 6.39
CA THR A 446 -27.61 74.57 7.02
C THR A 446 -28.70 74.91 5.99
N ASP A 447 -29.85 74.29 6.14
CA ASP A 447 -31.05 74.57 5.37
C ASP A 447 -31.74 75.85 5.86
N LYS A 448 -32.90 76.17 5.27
CA LYS A 448 -33.75 77.36 5.66
C LYS A 448 -34.21 77.32 7.11
N ASN A 449 -34.24 76.16 7.75
CA ASN A 449 -34.61 75.99 9.16
C ASN A 449 -33.36 76.06 10.08
N GLY A 450 -32.18 76.20 9.52
CA GLY A 450 -30.93 76.16 10.28
C GLY A 450 -30.51 74.74 10.63
N GLU A 451 -30.97 73.71 9.91
CA GLU A 451 -30.74 72.29 10.25
C GLU A 451 -29.80 71.65 9.26
N ILE A 452 -28.99 70.68 9.74
CA ILE A 452 -28.26 69.68 8.98
C ILE A 452 -28.58 68.36 9.64
N VAL A 453 -29.06 67.38 8.83
CA VAL A 453 -29.26 66.00 9.28
C VAL A 453 -28.32 65.10 8.50
N ILE A 454 -27.46 64.35 9.21
CA ILE A 454 -26.52 63.40 8.63
C ILE A 454 -26.89 62.01 9.15
N GLU A 455 -27.34 61.16 8.25
CA GLU A 455 -27.74 59.78 8.55
C GLU A 455 -26.63 58.81 8.21
N GLY A 456 -26.66 57.59 8.77
CA GLY A 456 -25.75 56.51 8.45
C GLY A 456 -24.31 56.71 8.95
N LEU A 457 -24.12 57.56 9.93
CA LEU A 457 -22.82 57.74 10.60
C LEU A 457 -22.52 56.50 11.46
N ARG A 458 -21.28 56.04 11.44
CA ARG A 458 -20.81 55.01 12.38
C ARG A 458 -20.94 55.52 13.82
N ILE A 459 -21.22 54.62 14.74
CA ILE A 459 -21.24 54.96 16.15
C ILE A 459 -19.86 55.44 16.63
N GLY A 460 -19.81 56.43 17.49
CA GLY A 460 -18.58 57.01 18.04
C GLY A 460 -18.65 58.50 18.19
N ASP A 461 -17.51 59.13 18.46
CA ASP A 461 -17.41 60.56 18.74
C ASP A 461 -17.10 61.36 17.48
N TYR A 462 -17.86 62.44 17.31
CA TYR A 462 -17.75 63.37 16.20
C TYR A 462 -17.53 64.78 16.70
N THR A 463 -16.71 65.51 15.96
CA THR A 463 -16.51 66.96 16.20
C THR A 463 -17.24 67.76 15.14
N VAL A 464 -18.04 68.72 15.59
CA VAL A 464 -18.74 69.63 14.71
C VAL A 464 -18.07 71.01 14.84
N SER A 465 -17.52 71.52 13.74
CA SER A 465 -16.81 72.80 13.66
C SER A 465 -17.48 73.67 12.61
N GLU A 466 -17.77 74.96 12.99
CA GLU A 466 -18.25 75.88 11.98
C GLU A 466 -17.12 76.41 11.10
N VAL A 467 -17.33 76.37 9.79
CA VAL A 467 -16.34 76.80 8.81
C VAL A 467 -16.58 78.29 8.47
N SER A 468 -15.56 79.13 8.56
CA SER A 468 -15.66 80.51 8.15
C SER A 468 -15.90 80.64 6.65
N ASP A 469 -17.05 81.20 6.26
CA ASP A 469 -17.47 81.46 4.91
C ASP A 469 -18.27 82.76 4.74
N LYS A 470 -18.92 82.97 3.59
CA LYS A 470 -19.74 84.17 3.35
C LYS A 470 -20.95 84.26 4.28
N ALA A 471 -21.53 83.15 4.70
CA ALA A 471 -22.70 83.19 5.60
C ALA A 471 -22.33 83.53 7.03
N SER A 472 -21.16 83.08 7.49
CA SER A 472 -20.61 83.34 8.80
C SER A 472 -19.81 84.61 8.88
N ALA A 473 -19.59 85.33 7.76
CA ALA A 473 -18.90 86.64 7.76
C ALA A 473 -19.69 87.68 8.56
N GLY A 474 -19.15 88.16 9.62
CA GLY A 474 -19.83 89.07 10.53
C GLY A 474 -20.30 88.46 11.83
N TYR A 475 -20.09 87.19 12.03
CA TYR A 475 -20.39 86.47 13.29
C TYR A 475 -19.11 86.12 14.07
N ILE A 476 -19.29 85.90 15.33
CA ILE A 476 -18.29 85.22 16.18
C ILE A 476 -18.57 83.72 16.03
N LEU A 477 -17.60 82.97 15.49
CA LEU A 477 -17.75 81.53 15.35
C LEU A 477 -17.75 80.88 16.74
N PRO A 478 -18.68 79.92 17.00
CA PRO A 478 -18.68 79.20 18.25
C PRO A 478 -17.51 78.25 18.33
N ALA A 479 -17.17 77.80 19.51
CA ALA A 479 -16.20 76.71 19.68
C ALA A 479 -16.76 75.42 19.14
N ASP A 480 -15.86 74.55 18.70
CA ASP A 480 -16.18 73.14 18.25
C ASP A 480 -16.97 72.44 19.33
N LYS A 481 -17.93 71.59 18.87
CA LYS A 481 -18.73 70.78 19.76
C LYS A 481 -18.53 69.29 19.46
N GLN A 482 -18.49 68.53 20.55
CA GLN A 482 -18.43 67.07 20.47
C GLN A 482 -19.85 66.45 20.50
N ALA A 483 -20.06 65.38 19.72
CA ALA A 483 -21.28 64.61 19.74
C ALA A 483 -20.96 63.15 19.68
N THR A 484 -21.56 62.32 20.54
CA THR A 484 -21.45 60.88 20.49
C THR A 484 -22.65 60.30 19.74
N VAL A 485 -22.42 59.76 18.56
CA VAL A 485 -23.43 59.03 17.78
C VAL A 485 -23.59 57.65 18.36
N LYS A 486 -24.83 57.26 18.69
CA LYS A 486 -25.21 55.93 19.22
C LYS A 486 -26.05 55.18 18.20
N VAL A 487 -26.09 53.84 18.32
CA VAL A 487 -26.83 52.96 17.43
C VAL A 487 -28.30 53.36 17.37
N ASN A 488 -28.84 53.50 16.16
CA ASN A 488 -30.25 53.85 15.89
C ASN A 488 -30.76 55.10 16.63
N ALA A 489 -29.86 56.04 16.97
CA ALA A 489 -30.20 57.27 17.65
C ALA A 489 -29.65 58.50 16.91
N THR A 490 -30.29 59.66 17.11
CA THR A 490 -29.84 60.92 16.55
C THR A 490 -29.20 61.78 17.67
N ALA A 491 -27.91 62.02 17.54
CA ALA A 491 -27.21 63.00 18.38
C ALA A 491 -27.56 64.38 17.90
N ILE A 492 -27.84 65.35 18.84
CA ILE A 492 -28.21 66.70 18.48
C ILE A 492 -27.14 67.65 19.00
N VAL A 493 -26.62 68.48 18.09
CA VAL A 493 -25.65 69.55 18.39
C VAL A 493 -26.26 70.92 18.10
N GLN A 494 -26.31 71.73 19.07
CA GLN A 494 -26.76 73.11 18.90
C GLN A 494 -25.57 74.08 18.77
N MET A 495 -25.55 74.91 17.70
CA MET A 495 -24.51 75.85 17.37
C MET A 495 -25.11 77.24 17.29
N HIS A 496 -24.61 78.17 18.08
CA HIS A 496 -25.11 79.54 18.19
C HIS A 496 -24.04 80.51 17.78
N ASN A 497 -24.39 81.51 16.90
CA ASN A 497 -23.51 82.60 16.54
C ASN A 497 -24.02 83.94 17.07
N GLU A 498 -23.13 84.64 17.65
CA GLU A 498 -23.34 86.04 17.95
C GLU A 498 -22.92 86.94 16.78
N PHE A 499 -23.84 87.78 16.29
CA PHE A 499 -23.50 88.74 15.25
C PHE A 499 -22.52 89.79 15.84
N ARG A 500 -21.45 90.03 15.08
CA ARG A 500 -20.49 91.10 15.51
C ARG A 500 -21.14 92.42 15.32
N ASP A 501 -21.60 93.00 16.43
CA ASP A 501 -21.98 94.37 16.42
C ASP A 501 -20.70 95.20 16.27
N THR A 502 -20.54 95.85 15.14
CA THR A 502 -19.40 96.77 14.97
C THR A 502 -19.60 97.96 15.89
N PRO A 503 -18.80 98.12 16.91
CA PRO A 503 -18.89 99.31 17.71
C PRO A 503 -18.63 100.54 16.83
N LYS A 504 -19.51 101.52 16.85
CA LYS A 504 -19.20 102.83 16.34
C LYS A 504 -17.95 103.30 17.08
N THR A 505 -16.86 103.36 16.37
CA THR A 505 -15.58 104.01 16.67
C THR A 505 -15.48 104.75 18.01
N GLY A 506 -14.74 104.19 18.90
CA GLY A 506 -14.30 104.84 20.18
C GLY A 506 -13.51 103.81 21.00
N ASP A 507 -12.27 103.78 20.71
CA ASP A 507 -11.11 103.32 21.44
C ASP A 507 -11.36 102.62 22.78
N ASP A 508 -11.03 101.34 22.90
CA ASP A 508 -10.28 100.73 23.99
C ASP A 508 -10.15 99.22 23.74
N PHE A 509 -9.26 98.90 22.82
CA PHE A 509 -8.93 97.50 22.53
C PHE A 509 -7.90 97.00 23.55
N ASN A 510 -8.37 96.33 24.59
CA ASN A 510 -7.48 95.77 25.60
C ASN A 510 -6.90 94.41 25.11
N LEU A 511 -5.83 94.53 24.30
CA LEU A 511 -5.12 93.39 23.69
C LEU A 511 -4.57 92.37 24.73
N GLY A 512 -4.41 92.86 26.01
CA GLY A 512 -3.83 92.05 27.09
C GLY A 512 -4.72 90.87 27.58
N LEU A 513 -6.05 91.05 27.47
CA LEU A 513 -7.00 90.03 27.96
C LEU A 513 -7.11 88.83 27.03
N TRP A 514 -6.94 89.08 25.74
CA TRP A 514 -7.04 88.00 24.73
C TRP A 514 -5.76 87.18 24.57
N VAL A 515 -4.60 87.78 24.82
CA VAL A 515 -3.32 87.03 24.81
C VAL A 515 -3.23 86.11 26.03
N SER A 516 -3.82 86.45 27.16
CA SER A 516 -3.83 85.63 28.37
C SER A 516 -4.79 84.39 28.22
N LEU A 517 -5.89 84.50 27.48
CA LEU A 517 -6.80 83.40 27.23
C LEU A 517 -6.22 82.40 26.22
N ALA A 518 -5.47 82.87 25.19
CA ALA A 518 -4.78 81.99 24.23
C ALA A 518 -3.60 81.22 24.88
N ALA A 519 -2.91 81.82 25.87
CA ALA A 519 -1.81 81.15 26.57
C ALA A 519 -2.29 80.03 27.49
N LEU A 520 -3.49 80.11 28.07
CA LEU A 520 -4.06 79.05 28.91
C LEU A 520 -4.51 77.83 28.12
N SER A 521 -4.90 77.97 26.84
CA SER A 521 -5.26 76.81 25.96
C SER A 521 -4.06 76.03 25.49
N VAL A 522 -2.89 76.65 25.32
CA VAL A 522 -1.64 75.98 24.91
C VAL A 522 -1.01 75.20 26.06
N VAL A 523 -1.18 75.62 27.33
CA VAL A 523 -0.65 74.83 28.46
C VAL A 523 -1.44 73.58 28.74
N GLY A 524 -2.76 73.56 28.48
CA GLY A 524 -3.59 72.37 28.63
C GLY A 524 -3.23 71.22 27.63
N ALA A 525 -2.91 71.58 26.39
CA ALA A 525 -2.52 70.60 25.36
C ALA A 525 -1.11 70.00 25.57
N GLY A 526 -0.17 70.83 26.18
CA GLY A 526 1.20 70.34 26.44
C GLY A 526 1.29 69.33 27.59
N VAL A 527 0.41 69.39 28.60
CA VAL A 527 0.43 68.44 29.73
C VAL A 527 -0.11 67.07 29.34
N LEU A 528 -1.12 66.98 28.46
CA LEU A 528 -1.67 65.72 27.99
C LEU A 528 -0.72 65.00 27.02
N GLY A 529 0.06 65.77 26.20
CA GLY A 529 1.09 65.16 25.30
C GLY A 529 2.29 64.60 26.07
N PHE A 530 2.68 65.19 27.20
CA PHE A 530 3.83 64.75 28.01
C PHE A 530 3.53 63.48 28.83
N VAL A 531 2.31 63.32 29.32
CA VAL A 531 1.86 62.11 30.04
C VAL A 531 1.75 60.92 29.08
N GLY A 532 1.29 61.13 27.82
CA GLY A 532 1.23 60.08 26.77
C GLY A 532 2.60 59.61 26.32
N TYR A 533 3.60 60.50 26.25
CA TYR A 533 4.97 60.17 25.87
C TYR A 533 5.72 59.35 26.95
N LYS A 534 5.50 59.62 28.22
CA LYS A 534 6.14 58.98 29.37
C LYS A 534 5.62 57.53 29.56
N ASN A 535 4.37 57.24 29.20
CA ASN A 535 3.79 55.89 29.27
C ASN A 535 4.20 54.97 28.12
N ARG A 536 4.67 55.53 26.98
CA ARG A 536 5.21 54.73 25.87
C ARG A 536 6.66 54.29 26.08
N LYS A 537 7.46 54.97 26.93
CA LYS A 537 8.84 54.58 27.22
C LYS A 537 8.99 53.45 28.26
N LYS A 538 7.96 53.21 29.09
CA LYS A 538 7.99 52.15 30.11
C LYS A 538 7.57 50.75 29.59
N LYS A 539 7.20 50.61 28.31
CA LYS A 539 6.80 49.34 27.70
C LYS A 539 7.84 48.77 26.71
N LYS A 540 9.09 49.28 26.73
CA LYS A 540 10.19 48.78 25.89
C LYS A 540 11.39 48.26 26.67
N GLU A 541 11.29 48.18 28.00
CA GLU A 541 12.27 47.50 28.84
C GLU A 541 11.49 46.65 29.84
N ASP A 542 11.08 45.44 29.37
CA ASP A 542 10.88 44.18 30.12
C ASP A 542 10.75 43.08 29.07
#